data_cd807cf4df0059be0cde0080a2bdf59b
#
_entry.id   cd807cf4df0059be0cde0080a2bdf59b
#
_cell.length_a   1.000
_cell.length_b   1.000
_cell.length_c   1.000
_cell.angle_alpha   90.00
_cell.angle_beta   90.00
_cell.angle_gamma   90.00
#
_symmetry.space_group_name_H-M   'P 1'
#
loop_
_entity.id
_entity.type
_entity.pdbx_description
1 polymer ?
#
loop_
_entity_poly.entity_id
_entity_poly.type
_entity_poly.pdbx_seq_one_letter_code
_entity_poly.pdbx_strand_id
1 'polypeptide(L)'
;MVFGPESRHNVSMSKTRRFRRTFIREWRKYRGLTLEKVADRLDMTPGHISMLERGQRGYTQETLEAVASALQTDVASLLMRDPTDPEAIWSIWDQAKPGQRRQIVEIAKTLVKTGT
;
A
#
# COMPACT_ATOMS: atom_id res chain seq x y z
N MET A 1 -6.32 -21.15 26.29
CA MET A 1 -6.11 -20.66 26.32
C MET A 1 -5.73 -20.36 25.90
N VAL A 2 -5.76 -20.58 25.69
CA VAL A 2 -5.47 -19.97 25.52
C VAL A 2 -5.27 -19.80 25.02
N PHE A 3 -5.37 -20.21 24.90
CA PHE A 3 -5.21 -19.74 24.63
C PHE A 3 -4.71 -19.98 24.26
N GLY A 4 -4.50 -20.30 24.12
CA GLY A 4 -4.02 -20.41 24.06
C GLY A 4 -3.59 -20.77 23.59
N PRO A 5 -3.54 -21.04 23.26
CA PRO A 5 -3.15 -21.15 22.93
C PRO A 5 -2.87 -21.24 22.42
N GLU A 6 -3.10 -21.56 22.08
CA GLU A 6 -2.93 -21.31 22.00
C GLU A 6 -2.65 -20.95 21.59
N SER A 7 -2.83 -21.27 21.36
CA SER A 7 -2.59 -20.67 21.30
C SER A 7 -2.30 -20.29 20.77
N ARG A 8 -2.60 -20.47 20.59
CA ARG A 8 -2.26 -19.94 20.33
C ARG A 8 -1.83 -19.63 19.70
N HIS A 9 -1.93 -19.83 19.41
CA HIS A 9 -1.47 -19.29 19.08
C HIS A 9 -0.98 -19.13 18.52
N ASN A 10 -1.08 -19.52 18.47
CA ASN A 10 -0.31 -19.16 18.11
C ASN A 10 0.37 -19.10 17.72
N VAL A 11 0.32 -19.37 17.61
CA VAL A 11 1.20 -19.21 17.31
C VAL A 11 1.73 -19.38 16.67
N SER A 12 1.88 -19.40 16.12
CA SER A 12 2.70 -19.45 15.54
C SER A 12 2.96 -18.67 14.96
N MET A 13 2.53 -18.39 14.45
CA MET A 13 2.93 -17.43 13.97
C MET A 13 3.90 -16.89 14.48
N SER A 14 4.28 -17.39 15.14
CA SER A 14 5.16 -16.75 15.95
C SER A 14 6.52 -16.66 15.46
N LYS A 15 7.03 -17.61 14.82
CA LYS A 15 8.39 -17.55 14.42
C LYS A 15 8.64 -16.50 13.38
N THR A 16 7.74 -16.37 12.44
CA THR A 16 7.87 -15.36 11.41
C THR A 16 6.77 -14.37 11.61
N ARG A 17 7.14 -13.28 12.21
CA ARG A 17 6.19 -12.21 12.40
C ARG A 17 5.97 -11.51 11.07
N ARG A 18 4.71 -11.42 10.66
CA ARG A 18 4.36 -10.70 9.46
C ARG A 18 3.61 -9.45 9.83
N PHE A 19 3.99 -8.37 9.21
CA PHE A 19 3.29 -7.11 9.39
C PHE A 19 2.22 -7.00 8.32
N ARG A 20 1.26 -6.12 8.58
CA ARG A 20 0.17 -5.92 7.64
C ARG A 20 0.76 -5.56 6.28
N ARG A 21 0.16 -6.12 5.24
CA ARG A 21 0.61 -5.88 3.89
C ARG A 21 0.49 -4.40 3.52
N THR A 22 1.47 -3.90 2.82
CA THR A 22 1.45 -2.58 2.21
C THR A 22 1.50 -2.74 0.71
N PHE A 23 1.31 -1.65 -0.02
CA PHE A 23 1.44 -1.63 -1.46
C PHE A 23 2.73 -0.92 -1.90
N ILE A 24 3.74 -0.93 -1.05
CA ILE A 24 5.01 -0.27 -1.36
C ILE A 24 5.62 -0.82 -2.65
N ARG A 25 5.65 -2.15 -2.78
CA ARG A 25 6.21 -2.77 -3.99
C ARG A 25 5.43 -2.35 -5.24
N GLU A 26 4.12 -2.37 -5.16
CA GLU A 26 3.27 -1.99 -6.27
C GLU A 26 3.48 -0.53 -6.66
N TRP A 27 3.57 0.35 -5.68
CA TRP A 27 3.85 1.76 -5.94
C TRP A 27 5.23 1.96 -6.55
N ARG A 28 6.24 1.23 -6.04
CA ARG A 28 7.58 1.30 -6.59
C ARG A 28 7.60 0.91 -8.06
N LYS A 29 6.95 -0.21 -8.39
CA LYS A 29 6.87 -0.68 -9.78
C LYS A 29 6.08 0.27 -10.66
N TYR A 30 5.01 0.80 -10.12
CA TYR A 30 4.19 1.79 -10.84
C TYR A 30 5.01 3.02 -11.22
N ARG A 31 5.92 3.44 -10.35
CA ARG A 31 6.81 4.57 -10.62
C ARG A 31 8.04 4.17 -11.44
N GLY A 32 8.19 2.91 -11.79
CA GLY A 32 9.32 2.45 -12.60
C GLY A 32 10.65 2.48 -11.86
N LEU A 33 10.62 2.29 -10.54
CA LEU A 33 11.82 2.40 -9.72
C LEU A 33 12.33 1.04 -9.29
N THR A 34 13.67 0.92 -9.25
CA THR A 34 14.31 -0.27 -8.70
C THR A 34 14.43 -0.13 -7.18
N LEU A 35 14.71 -1.25 -6.52
CA LEU A 35 14.98 -1.23 -5.09
C LEU A 35 16.15 -0.29 -4.77
N GLU A 36 17.17 -0.32 -5.60
CA GLU A 36 18.35 0.53 -5.41
C GLU A 36 18.00 2.00 -5.48
N LYS A 37 17.15 2.38 -6.43
CA LYS A 37 16.76 3.79 -6.57
C LYS A 37 15.93 4.29 -5.41
N VAL A 38 15.02 3.47 -4.91
CA VAL A 38 14.24 3.84 -3.75
C VAL A 38 15.14 3.93 -2.52
N ALA A 39 16.03 2.95 -2.37
CA ALA A 39 16.98 2.94 -1.25
C ALA A 39 17.84 4.21 -1.24
N ASP A 40 18.32 4.61 -2.41
CA ASP A 40 19.12 5.84 -2.52
C ASP A 40 18.36 7.07 -2.07
N ARG A 41 17.08 7.15 -2.42
CA ARG A 41 16.25 8.29 -2.03
C ARG A 41 16.00 8.35 -0.53
N LEU A 42 16.06 7.20 0.13
CA LEU A 42 15.72 7.08 1.54
C LEU A 42 16.92 6.90 2.46
N ASP A 43 18.11 6.85 1.88
CA ASP A 43 19.32 6.57 2.63
C ASP A 43 19.19 5.25 3.40
N MET A 44 18.67 4.24 2.71
CA MET A 44 18.47 2.90 3.24
C MET A 44 19.10 1.89 2.31
N THR A 45 19.21 0.64 2.75
CA THR A 45 19.72 -0.41 1.87
C THR A 45 18.59 -1.01 1.04
N PRO A 46 18.89 -1.52 -0.17
CA PRO A 46 17.87 -2.21 -0.97
C PRO A 46 17.27 -3.40 -0.22
N GLY A 47 18.08 -4.11 0.58
CA GLY A 47 17.57 -5.22 1.38
C GLY A 47 16.54 -4.79 2.38
N HIS A 48 16.74 -3.61 3.01
CA HIS A 48 15.78 -3.08 3.97
C HIS A 48 14.45 -2.77 3.27
N ILE A 49 14.51 -2.13 2.09
CA ILE A 49 13.31 -1.85 1.31
C ILE A 49 12.59 -3.15 0.95
N SER A 50 13.35 -4.15 0.50
CA SER A 50 12.77 -5.44 0.14
C SER A 50 12.05 -6.08 1.32
N MET A 51 12.62 -6.00 2.52
CA MET A 51 12.00 -6.57 3.71
C MET A 51 10.72 -5.82 4.09
N LEU A 52 10.70 -4.50 3.91
CA LEU A 52 9.49 -3.73 4.12
C LEU A 52 8.39 -4.16 3.15
N GLU A 53 8.76 -4.35 1.88
CA GLU A 53 7.80 -4.76 0.84
C GLU A 53 7.17 -6.11 1.15
N ARG A 54 7.95 -7.03 1.70
CA ARG A 54 7.50 -8.39 1.98
C ARG A 54 6.83 -8.54 3.36
N GLY A 55 6.76 -7.46 4.13
CA GLY A 55 6.16 -7.51 5.45
C GLY A 55 7.01 -8.25 6.47
N GLN A 56 8.30 -8.38 6.20
CA GLN A 56 9.23 -9.06 7.10
C GLN A 56 9.90 -8.10 8.07
N ARG A 57 9.66 -6.82 7.90
CA ARG A 57 10.20 -5.81 8.77
C ARG A 57 9.11 -4.78 9.06
N GLY A 58 9.02 -4.42 10.34
CA GLY A 58 8.05 -3.42 10.76
C GLY A 58 8.42 -2.03 10.26
N TYR A 59 7.48 -1.16 10.34
CA TYR A 59 7.67 0.22 9.91
C TYR A 59 7.07 1.17 10.94
N THR A 60 7.63 2.37 10.98
CA THR A 60 7.08 3.46 11.78
C THR A 60 6.34 4.40 10.84
N GLN A 61 5.54 5.29 11.42
CA GLN A 61 4.90 6.32 10.61
C GLN A 61 5.93 7.14 9.86
N GLU A 62 7.04 7.45 10.52
CA GLU A 62 8.13 8.22 9.93
C GLU A 62 8.67 7.52 8.68
N THR A 63 8.90 6.21 8.78
CA THR A 63 9.36 5.42 7.64
C THR A 63 8.34 5.44 6.51
N LEU A 64 7.06 5.26 6.83
CA LEU A 64 6.01 5.29 5.82
C LEU A 64 5.91 6.63 5.12
N GLU A 65 6.06 7.72 5.86
CA GLU A 65 6.03 9.05 5.28
C GLU A 65 7.19 9.27 4.32
N ALA A 66 8.38 8.80 4.72
CA ALA A 66 9.55 8.91 3.87
C ALA A 66 9.39 8.08 2.59
N VAL A 67 8.89 6.86 2.71
CA VAL A 67 8.64 5.99 1.56
C VAL A 67 7.60 6.61 0.65
N ALA A 68 6.53 7.13 1.22
CA ALA A 68 5.47 7.76 0.43
C ALA A 68 6.02 8.93 -0.37
N SER A 69 6.84 9.76 0.26
CA SER A 69 7.47 10.88 -0.42
C SER A 69 8.36 10.41 -1.57
N ALA A 70 9.17 9.39 -1.31
CA ALA A 70 10.08 8.84 -2.33
C ALA A 70 9.32 8.28 -3.53
N LEU A 71 8.12 7.75 -3.29
CA LEU A 71 7.28 7.14 -4.32
C LEU A 71 6.23 8.11 -4.87
N GLN A 72 6.27 9.37 -4.43
CA GLN A 72 5.36 10.41 -4.90
C GLN A 72 3.89 10.04 -4.65
N THR A 73 3.61 9.59 -3.45
CA THR A 73 2.26 9.25 -3.03
C THR A 73 2.11 9.63 -1.55
N ASP A 74 1.08 9.13 -0.89
CA ASP A 74 0.85 9.40 0.52
C ASP A 74 0.75 8.08 1.30
N VAL A 75 0.79 8.18 2.62
CA VAL A 75 0.78 7.01 3.49
C VAL A 75 -0.49 6.18 3.31
N ALA A 76 -1.64 6.85 3.23
CA ALA A 76 -2.91 6.14 3.06
C ALA A 76 -2.88 5.29 1.79
N SER A 77 -2.35 5.84 0.70
CA SER A 77 -2.25 5.12 -0.57
C SER A 77 -1.31 3.93 -0.47
N LEU A 78 -0.19 4.07 0.26
CA LEU A 78 0.72 2.96 0.47
C LEU A 78 0.05 1.79 1.19
N LEU A 79 -0.91 2.08 2.04
CA LEU A 79 -1.55 1.05 2.87
C LEU A 79 -2.83 0.50 2.24
N MET A 80 -3.47 1.25 1.36
CA MET A 80 -4.81 0.92 0.93
C MET A 80 -5.03 0.83 -0.58
N ARG A 81 -4.09 1.32 -1.38
CA ARG A 81 -4.31 1.43 -2.83
C ARG A 81 -3.24 0.71 -3.62
N ASP A 82 -3.66 -0.22 -4.48
CA ASP A 82 -2.76 -0.84 -5.44
C ASP A 82 -2.84 -0.06 -6.76
N PRO A 83 -1.80 0.73 -7.10
CA PRO A 83 -1.84 1.54 -8.32
C PRO A 83 -1.69 0.71 -9.59
N THR A 84 -1.31 -0.56 -9.45
CA THR A 84 -1.13 -1.44 -10.61
C THR A 84 -2.39 -2.22 -10.95
N ASP A 85 -3.42 -2.14 -10.12
CA ASP A 85 -4.68 -2.85 -10.36
C ASP A 85 -5.56 -1.99 -11.28
N PRO A 86 -5.74 -2.40 -12.54
CA PRO A 86 -6.51 -1.60 -13.49
C PRO A 86 -8.01 -1.59 -13.18
N GLU A 87 -8.47 -2.53 -12.35
CA GLU A 87 -9.88 -2.61 -11.97
C GLU A 87 -10.19 -1.82 -10.71
N ALA A 88 -9.18 -1.33 -10.01
CA ALA A 88 -9.40 -0.55 -8.80
C ALA A 88 -9.93 0.83 -9.18
N ILE A 89 -10.95 1.28 -8.45
CA ILE A 89 -11.54 2.60 -8.71
C ILE A 89 -10.50 3.71 -8.62
N TRP A 90 -9.51 3.55 -7.73
CA TRP A 90 -8.46 4.56 -7.57
C TRP A 90 -7.56 4.67 -8.78
N SER A 91 -7.28 3.56 -9.46
CA SER A 91 -6.49 3.58 -10.69
C SER A 91 -7.23 4.31 -11.79
N ILE A 92 -8.52 4.07 -11.89
CA ILE A 92 -9.37 4.76 -12.86
C ILE A 92 -9.42 6.24 -12.55
N TRP A 93 -9.60 6.57 -11.27
CA TRP A 93 -9.67 7.96 -10.82
C TRP A 93 -8.38 8.72 -11.14
N ASP A 94 -7.23 8.11 -10.89
CA ASP A 94 -5.95 8.76 -11.10
C ASP A 94 -5.69 9.08 -12.57
N GLN A 95 -6.25 8.28 -13.47
CA GLN A 95 -6.08 8.50 -14.91
C GLN A 95 -7.09 9.50 -15.47
N ALA A 96 -8.13 9.81 -14.71
CA ALA A 96 -9.20 10.66 -15.19
C ALA A 96 -8.81 12.12 -15.14
N LYS A 97 -9.26 12.88 -16.14
CA LYS A 97 -9.11 14.33 -16.17
C LYS A 97 -10.14 14.96 -15.23
N PRO A 98 -9.92 16.23 -14.80
CA PRO A 98 -10.85 16.86 -13.86
C PRO A 98 -12.32 16.83 -14.27
N GLY A 99 -12.62 17.04 -15.54
CA GLY A 99 -14.00 16.97 -16.03
C GLY A 99 -14.56 15.57 -15.92
N GLN A 100 -13.73 14.57 -16.23
CA GLN A 100 -14.12 13.17 -16.12
C GLN A 100 -14.33 12.77 -14.67
N ARG A 101 -13.52 13.30 -13.75
CA ARG A 101 -13.68 13.01 -12.33
C ARG A 101 -15.03 13.49 -11.80
N ARG A 102 -15.47 14.67 -12.25
CA ARG A 102 -16.80 15.16 -11.87
C ARG A 102 -17.89 14.21 -12.35
N GLN A 103 -17.76 13.71 -13.58
CA GLN A 103 -18.72 12.74 -14.11
C GLN A 103 -18.72 11.45 -13.31
N ILE A 104 -17.54 10.95 -12.97
CA ILE A 104 -17.41 9.72 -12.17
C ILE A 104 -18.12 9.90 -10.82
N VAL A 105 -17.92 11.04 -10.17
CA VAL A 105 -18.56 11.32 -8.90
C VAL A 105 -20.08 11.34 -9.04
N GLU A 106 -20.58 12.01 -10.07
CA GLU A 106 -22.03 12.11 -10.27
C GLU A 106 -22.66 10.75 -10.56
N ILE A 107 -22.02 9.95 -11.40
CA ILE A 107 -22.49 8.62 -11.70
C ILE A 107 -22.47 7.74 -10.45
N ALA A 108 -21.36 7.80 -9.70
CA ALA A 108 -21.21 7.02 -8.48
C ALA A 108 -22.29 7.38 -7.46
N LYS A 109 -22.56 8.67 -7.29
CA LYS A 109 -23.60 9.12 -6.37
C LYS A 109 -24.97 8.57 -6.79
N THR A 110 -25.26 8.61 -8.07
CA THR A 110 -26.53 8.11 -8.60
C THR A 110 -26.67 6.61 -8.34
N LEU A 111 -25.62 5.85 -8.60
CA LEU A 111 -25.64 4.41 -8.40
C LEU A 111 -25.84 4.05 -6.92
N VAL A 112 -25.12 4.73 -6.04
CA VAL A 112 -25.23 4.48 -4.60
C VAL A 112 -26.63 4.85 -4.10
N LYS A 113 -27.18 5.94 -4.60
CA LYS A 113 -28.48 6.44 -4.15
C LYS A 113 -29.64 5.56 -4.61
N THR A 114 -29.57 5.07 -5.84
CA THR A 114 -30.66 4.29 -6.41
C THR A 114 -30.44 2.79 -6.34
N GLY A 115 -29.20 2.38 -6.18
CA GLY A 115 -28.84 1.01 -6.35
C GLY A 115 -29.22 0.11 -5.24
N THR A 116 -29.66 0.54 -4.28
CA THR A 116 -30.02 -0.35 -3.30
C THR A 116 -29.29 -1.36 -3.09
#